data_c70189367fbf8a41867935fd72039b53
#
_entry.id   c70189367fbf8a41867935fd72039b53
#
_cell.length_a   1.000
_cell.length_b   1.000
_cell.length_c   1.000
_cell.angle_alpha   90.00
_cell.angle_beta   90.00
_cell.angle_gamma   90.00
#
_symmetry.space_group_name_H-M   'P 1'
#
loop_
_entity.id
_entity.type
_entity.pdbx_description
1 polymer ?
#
loop_
_entity_poly.entity_id
_entity_poly.type
_entity_poly.pdbx_seq_one_letter_code
_entity_poly.pdbx_strand_id
1 'polypeptide(L)'
;MGKEWSKESDDIFERFAAGIDDAISKGEYLDSADRDLNYGIKLQNERLKRHGVTMKMDLTPRGAWTEGFKLGKCHGDDQFEFYLESRTCKKVESYSKGGRCLYKNVDNYKISQTVTDFKTEENPADRQYKCPSCAAVSTVSQLIAGCPYCGTKFKMSEFYPKVSNYYFNLDTGYKSGRTAKLCKTTIPICTAVFFTPFVCFTLIALLMSIQNTGRAAGVWGILLAGLLVAGIFGPTFGYCIAAWIDQIKYQDNDKRRNKMATVYKQSRGIFHDYMKNLSKEFSYEYFASKTVSMIKMLIYSEKPEELAFYNGPALDPSFKKILNVSSLGEVGITRMEVIDGYVVVNANVHLDDTYIDGDQIKVVNDVLKVVMKKNVSKPVNLGFNITSLHCPNCAGSYDATKTKICPHCGSANRIEDVDWAVDYLGR
;
A
#
# COMPACT_ATOMS: atom_id res chain seq x y z
N MET A 1 -24.87 -14.90 -7.72
CA MET A 1 -24.32 -13.56 -7.45
C MET A 1 -22.83 -13.59 -7.05
N GLY A 2 -22.34 -14.54 -6.23
CA GLY A 2 -20.93 -14.53 -5.81
C GLY A 2 -19.84 -14.84 -6.86
N LYS A 3 -20.16 -15.50 -7.97
CA LYS A 3 -19.17 -15.91 -8.99
C LYS A 3 -18.80 -14.83 -10.04
N GLU A 4 -19.70 -13.93 -10.36
CA GLU A 4 -19.39 -12.83 -11.31
C GLU A 4 -18.53 -11.74 -10.68
N TRP A 5 -18.76 -11.44 -9.42
CA TRP A 5 -17.95 -10.47 -8.67
C TRP A 5 -16.48 -10.87 -8.46
N SER A 6 -16.21 -12.16 -8.26
CA SER A 6 -14.84 -12.64 -8.11
C SER A 6 -14.03 -12.45 -9.40
N LYS A 7 -14.66 -12.52 -10.55
CA LYS A 7 -13.99 -12.42 -11.87
C LYS A 7 -13.69 -10.97 -12.25
N GLU A 8 -14.54 -10.02 -11.86
CA GLU A 8 -14.36 -8.59 -12.15
C GLU A 8 -13.34 -7.95 -11.18
N SER A 9 -13.30 -8.38 -9.93
CA SER A 9 -12.27 -7.97 -8.97
C SER A 9 -10.90 -8.53 -9.34
N ASP A 10 -10.85 -9.75 -9.90
CA ASP A 10 -9.63 -10.35 -10.43
C ASP A 10 -9.05 -9.53 -11.56
N ASP A 11 -9.89 -9.07 -12.47
CA ASP A 11 -9.46 -8.25 -13.60
C ASP A 11 -8.89 -6.89 -13.17
N ILE A 12 -9.47 -6.20 -12.19
CA ILE A 12 -8.95 -4.89 -11.75
C ILE A 12 -7.58 -5.01 -11.08
N PHE A 13 -7.37 -6.06 -10.26
CA PHE A 13 -6.07 -6.30 -9.66
C PHE A 13 -5.01 -6.63 -10.71
N GLU A 14 -5.33 -7.50 -11.65
CA GLU A 14 -4.40 -7.90 -12.72
C GLU A 14 -4.05 -6.70 -13.60
N ARG A 15 -5.02 -5.87 -13.98
CA ARG A 15 -4.79 -4.62 -14.72
C ARG A 15 -3.92 -3.65 -13.92
N PHE A 16 -4.17 -3.51 -12.62
CA PHE A 16 -3.36 -2.67 -11.75
C PHE A 16 -1.94 -3.20 -11.64
N ALA A 17 -1.76 -4.50 -11.38
CA ALA A 17 -0.45 -5.12 -11.25
C ALA A 17 0.36 -5.06 -12.55
N ALA A 18 -0.30 -5.20 -13.70
CA ALA A 18 0.35 -5.10 -15.00
C ALA A 18 0.82 -3.68 -15.36
N GLY A 19 0.09 -2.64 -14.91
CA GLY A 19 0.37 -1.25 -15.29
C GLY A 19 1.18 -0.44 -14.27
N ILE A 20 1.27 -0.87 -13.02
CA ILE A 20 1.86 -0.04 -11.95
C ILE A 20 3.36 0.24 -12.16
N ASP A 21 4.14 -0.70 -12.71
CA ASP A 21 5.56 -0.49 -12.98
C ASP A 21 5.77 0.61 -14.03
N ASP A 22 5.01 0.57 -15.12
CA ASP A 22 5.08 1.57 -16.19
C ASP A 22 4.58 2.95 -15.70
N ALA A 23 3.55 2.97 -14.89
CA ALA A 23 3.05 4.21 -14.29
C ALA A 23 4.12 4.87 -13.40
N ILE A 24 4.79 4.13 -12.52
CA ILE A 24 5.81 4.66 -11.64
C ILE A 24 7.10 4.99 -12.40
N SER A 25 7.59 4.07 -13.25
CA SER A 25 8.91 4.21 -13.89
C SER A 25 8.90 5.18 -15.07
N LYS A 26 7.84 5.17 -15.89
CA LYS A 26 7.71 5.99 -17.10
C LYS A 26 6.81 7.20 -16.91
N GLY A 27 5.88 7.17 -15.95
CA GLY A 27 4.85 8.18 -15.73
C GLY A 27 3.65 7.99 -16.66
N GLU A 28 3.41 6.76 -17.10
CA GLU A 28 2.25 6.42 -17.90
C GLU A 28 0.96 6.47 -17.06
N TYR A 29 -0.17 6.77 -17.72
CA TYR A 29 -1.46 6.79 -17.05
C TYR A 29 -1.94 5.36 -16.77
N LEU A 30 -2.33 5.09 -15.54
CA LEU A 30 -2.81 3.79 -15.09
C LEU A 30 -4.34 3.74 -15.18
N ASP A 31 -4.87 3.09 -16.20
CA ASP A 31 -6.31 3.02 -16.48
C ASP A 31 -7.14 2.39 -15.34
N SER A 32 -6.55 1.48 -14.57
CA SER A 32 -7.20 0.85 -13.40
C SER A 32 -7.21 1.72 -12.14
N ALA A 33 -6.48 2.84 -12.12
CA ALA A 33 -6.44 3.76 -10.98
C ALA A 33 -7.38 4.95 -11.20
N ASP A 34 -7.87 5.53 -10.11
CA ASP A 34 -8.59 6.79 -10.17
C ASP A 34 -7.65 7.97 -10.47
N ARG A 35 -8.22 9.14 -10.68
CA ARG A 35 -7.44 10.33 -11.06
C ARG A 35 -6.52 10.81 -9.94
N ASP A 36 -6.96 10.72 -8.68
CA ASP A 36 -6.17 11.16 -7.53
C ASP A 36 -4.94 10.25 -7.33
N LEU A 37 -5.12 8.92 -7.49
CA LEU A 37 -4.01 7.98 -7.44
C LEU A 37 -3.04 8.19 -8.62
N ASN A 38 -3.55 8.38 -9.83
CA ASN A 38 -2.74 8.70 -11.00
C ASN A 38 -1.95 10.00 -10.79
N TYR A 39 -2.57 11.02 -10.20
CA TYR A 39 -1.88 12.27 -9.88
C TYR A 39 -0.76 12.06 -8.84
N GLY A 40 -1.02 11.29 -7.79
CA GLY A 40 -0.01 10.92 -6.80
C GLY A 40 1.18 10.17 -7.42
N ILE A 41 0.91 9.19 -8.30
CA ILE A 41 1.94 8.46 -9.04
C ILE A 41 2.74 9.39 -9.97
N LYS A 42 2.07 10.31 -10.65
CA LYS A 42 2.74 11.32 -11.47
C LYS A 42 3.71 12.18 -10.64
N LEU A 43 3.28 12.70 -9.50
CA LEU A 43 4.15 13.46 -8.59
C LEU A 43 5.34 12.63 -8.10
N GLN A 44 5.12 11.36 -7.78
CA GLN A 44 6.19 10.44 -7.41
C GLN A 44 7.20 10.23 -8.55
N ASN A 45 6.73 10.00 -9.78
CA ASN A 45 7.60 9.86 -10.95
C ASN A 45 8.43 11.12 -11.20
N GLU A 46 7.83 12.31 -11.09
CA GLU A 46 8.54 13.58 -11.19
C GLU A 46 9.59 13.74 -10.09
N ARG A 47 9.28 13.31 -8.85
CA ARG A 47 10.22 13.29 -7.72
C ARG A 47 11.41 12.37 -8.00
N LEU A 48 11.16 11.15 -8.46
CA LEU A 48 12.17 10.18 -8.85
C LEU A 48 13.11 10.74 -9.94
N LYS A 49 12.53 11.34 -10.98
CA LYS A 49 13.30 11.99 -12.07
C LYS A 49 14.22 13.10 -11.59
N ARG A 50 13.76 13.95 -10.65
CA ARG A 50 14.59 15.03 -10.06
C ARG A 50 15.81 14.49 -9.31
N HIS A 51 15.68 13.32 -8.68
CA HIS A 51 16.82 12.66 -8.02
C HIS A 51 17.67 11.81 -8.97
N GLY A 52 17.31 11.72 -10.25
CA GLY A 52 17.97 10.86 -11.24
C GLY A 52 17.81 9.37 -10.93
N VAL A 53 16.73 9.00 -10.22
CA VAL A 53 16.44 7.64 -9.78
C VAL A 53 15.29 7.07 -10.59
N THR A 54 15.42 5.82 -11.00
CA THR A 54 14.33 5.02 -11.58
C THR A 54 13.89 3.99 -10.55
N MET A 55 12.60 3.96 -10.25
CA MET A 55 11.96 2.93 -9.43
C MET A 55 11.26 1.93 -10.35
N LYS A 56 11.37 0.64 -10.03
CA LYS A 56 10.60 -0.44 -10.63
C LYS A 56 9.83 -1.19 -9.56
N MET A 57 8.57 -1.50 -9.85
CA MET A 57 7.68 -2.24 -8.95
C MET A 57 6.94 -3.33 -9.73
N ASP A 58 7.35 -4.58 -9.56
CA ASP A 58 6.68 -5.74 -10.14
C ASP A 58 5.84 -6.46 -9.07
N LEU A 59 4.58 -6.69 -9.39
CA LEU A 59 3.61 -7.37 -8.54
C LEU A 59 3.16 -8.66 -9.21
N THR A 60 3.64 -9.79 -8.74
CA THR A 60 3.24 -11.11 -9.26
C THR A 60 2.25 -11.75 -8.29
N PRO A 61 1.00 -12.05 -8.71
CA PRO A 61 0.02 -12.77 -7.88
C PRO A 61 0.58 -14.10 -7.38
N ARG A 62 0.25 -14.50 -6.14
CA ARG A 62 0.62 -15.80 -5.58
C ARG A 62 -0.56 -16.50 -4.95
N GLY A 63 -0.68 -17.80 -5.24
CA GLY A 63 -1.64 -18.70 -4.62
C GLY A 63 -3.03 -18.65 -5.24
N ALA A 64 -3.81 -19.72 -4.97
CA ALA A 64 -5.24 -19.67 -5.17
C ALA A 64 -5.81 -18.60 -4.22
N TRP A 65 -6.64 -17.75 -4.75
CA TRP A 65 -7.34 -16.66 -4.09
C TRP A 65 -7.81 -17.03 -2.68
N THR A 66 -7.22 -16.49 -1.66
CA THR A 66 -7.96 -16.32 -0.41
C THR A 66 -9.05 -15.31 -0.76
N GLU A 67 -10.31 -15.74 -0.66
CA GLU A 67 -11.51 -14.93 -0.86
C GLU A 67 -11.24 -13.52 -0.34
N GLY A 68 -11.31 -12.53 -1.26
CA GLY A 68 -11.09 -11.15 -0.91
C GLY A 68 -12.02 -10.81 0.26
N PHE A 69 -11.47 -10.50 1.41
CA PHE A 69 -12.24 -9.99 2.52
C PHE A 69 -12.81 -8.65 2.06
N LYS A 70 -14.06 -8.63 1.63
CA LYS A 70 -14.85 -7.40 1.53
C LYS A 70 -14.98 -6.86 2.95
N LEU A 71 -14.04 -6.03 3.35
CA LEU A 71 -14.23 -5.22 4.54
C LEU A 71 -15.29 -4.17 4.21
N GLY A 72 -16.49 -4.45 4.70
CA GLY A 72 -17.62 -3.58 4.79
C GLY A 72 -17.96 -2.70 3.57
N LYS A 73 -19.19 -2.80 3.07
CA LYS A 73 -19.79 -1.77 2.21
C LYS A 73 -19.64 -0.44 2.93
N CYS A 74 -18.72 0.40 2.45
CA CYS A 74 -18.74 1.79 2.82
C CYS A 74 -19.86 2.41 2.02
N HIS A 75 -20.87 2.97 2.71
CA HIS A 75 -21.91 3.68 2.02
C HIS A 75 -21.29 4.82 1.23
N GLY A 76 -21.33 4.68 -0.08
CA GLY A 76 -21.16 5.78 -1.00
C GLY A 76 -22.38 6.68 -1.02
N ASP A 77 -22.33 7.65 -1.90
CA ASP A 77 -23.52 8.32 -2.39
C ASP A 77 -24.45 7.29 -3.07
N ASP A 78 -25.59 7.72 -3.59
CA ASP A 78 -26.56 6.83 -4.21
C ASP A 78 -25.98 6.07 -5.45
N GLN A 79 -24.80 6.45 -5.95
CA GLN A 79 -24.21 5.95 -7.19
C GLN A 79 -23.00 5.05 -7.00
N PHE A 80 -22.19 5.25 -5.94
CA PHE A 80 -20.89 4.59 -5.80
C PHE A 80 -20.82 3.69 -4.56
N GLU A 81 -20.06 2.61 -4.69
CA GLU A 81 -19.60 1.77 -3.60
C GLU A 81 -18.08 1.92 -3.45
N PHE A 82 -17.62 1.91 -2.21
CA PHE A 82 -16.21 1.89 -1.87
C PHE A 82 -15.93 0.64 -1.05
N TYR A 83 -14.94 -0.16 -1.45
CA TYR A 83 -14.58 -1.40 -0.76
C TYR A 83 -13.07 -1.61 -0.70
N LEU A 84 -12.64 -2.43 0.23
CA LEU A 84 -11.26 -2.86 0.37
C LEU A 84 -11.11 -4.31 -0.10
N GLU A 85 -10.20 -4.53 -1.03
CA GLU A 85 -9.82 -5.85 -1.52
C GLU A 85 -8.39 -6.17 -1.14
N SER A 86 -8.10 -7.42 -0.80
CA SER A 86 -6.74 -7.83 -0.39
C SER A 86 -6.33 -9.11 -1.08
N ARG A 87 -5.07 -9.16 -1.54
CA ARG A 87 -4.48 -10.32 -2.21
C ARG A 87 -3.03 -10.55 -1.80
N THR A 88 -2.58 -11.79 -1.89
CA THR A 88 -1.17 -12.12 -1.70
C THR A 88 -0.41 -11.98 -3.00
N CYS A 89 0.67 -11.23 -3.00
CA CYS A 89 1.56 -11.06 -4.14
C CYS A 89 3.03 -11.14 -3.74
N LYS A 90 3.87 -11.51 -4.69
CA LYS A 90 5.30 -11.26 -4.62
C LYS A 90 5.53 -9.85 -5.14
N LYS A 91 6.13 -8.99 -4.32
CA LYS A 91 6.57 -7.64 -4.72
C LYS A 91 8.07 -7.65 -4.96
N VAL A 92 8.49 -7.20 -6.13
CA VAL A 92 9.87 -6.87 -6.43
C VAL A 92 9.96 -5.37 -6.58
N GLU A 93 10.70 -4.72 -5.71
CA GLU A 93 10.90 -3.27 -5.72
C GLU A 93 12.39 -2.99 -5.85
N SER A 94 12.77 -2.13 -6.79
CA SER A 94 14.17 -1.76 -6.99
C SER A 94 14.32 -0.30 -7.38
N TYR A 95 15.43 0.29 -6.94
CA TYR A 95 15.83 1.65 -7.24
C TYR A 95 17.19 1.63 -7.94
N SER A 96 17.29 2.36 -9.04
CA SER A 96 18.54 2.46 -9.80
C SER A 96 18.85 3.91 -10.17
N LYS A 97 20.15 4.24 -10.29
CA LYS A 97 20.64 5.55 -10.70
C LYS A 97 21.81 5.37 -11.66
N GLY A 98 21.73 5.99 -12.84
CA GLY A 98 22.77 5.83 -13.86
C GLY A 98 23.01 4.37 -14.28
N GLY A 99 21.99 3.52 -14.29
CA GLY A 99 22.10 2.09 -14.61
C GLY A 99 22.58 1.20 -13.45
N ARG A 100 23.07 1.78 -12.34
CA ARG A 100 23.49 1.03 -11.15
C ARG A 100 22.29 0.80 -10.23
N CYS A 101 22.06 -0.44 -9.80
CA CYS A 101 21.08 -0.78 -8.78
C CYS A 101 21.58 -0.31 -7.40
N LEU A 102 20.83 0.59 -6.76
CA LEU A 102 21.13 1.11 -5.43
C LEU A 102 20.46 0.28 -4.33
N TYR A 103 19.25 -0.22 -4.60
CA TYR A 103 18.45 -0.99 -3.64
C TYR A 103 17.54 -1.95 -4.38
N LYS A 104 17.35 -3.15 -3.82
CA LYS A 104 16.39 -4.13 -4.30
C LYS A 104 15.79 -4.88 -3.12
N ASN A 105 14.47 -4.94 -3.07
CA ASN A 105 13.72 -5.77 -2.13
C ASN A 105 12.81 -6.75 -2.88
N VAL A 106 12.77 -7.99 -2.40
CA VAL A 106 11.93 -9.06 -2.96
C VAL A 106 11.28 -9.79 -1.80
N ASP A 107 10.00 -9.55 -1.61
CA ASP A 107 9.24 -10.17 -0.52
C ASP A 107 7.79 -10.47 -0.90
N ASN A 108 7.14 -11.30 -0.06
CA ASN A 108 5.73 -11.59 -0.19
C ASN A 108 4.93 -10.62 0.68
N TYR A 109 3.93 -10.01 0.08
CA TYR A 109 3.06 -9.05 0.72
C TYR A 109 1.60 -9.44 0.50
N LYS A 110 0.77 -9.06 1.45
CA LYS A 110 -0.65 -8.90 1.23
C LYS A 110 -0.87 -7.47 0.73
N ILE A 111 -1.15 -7.31 -0.55
CA ILE A 111 -1.58 -6.02 -1.08
C ILE A 111 -3.06 -5.84 -0.77
N SER A 112 -3.41 -4.69 -0.22
CA SER A 112 -4.79 -4.25 -0.01
C SER A 112 -5.04 -3.05 -0.91
N GLN A 113 -6.12 -3.11 -1.69
CA GLN A 113 -6.53 -2.04 -2.61
C GLN A 113 -7.88 -1.50 -2.15
N THR A 114 -7.99 -0.19 -2.07
CA THR A 114 -9.28 0.48 -1.96
C THR A 114 -9.82 0.71 -3.35
N VAL A 115 -11.03 0.23 -3.59
CA VAL A 115 -11.66 0.27 -4.91
C VAL A 115 -12.96 1.04 -4.81
N THR A 116 -13.17 1.95 -5.75
CA THR A 116 -14.44 2.63 -5.96
C THR A 116 -15.12 2.01 -7.17
N ASP A 117 -16.39 1.65 -7.02
CA ASP A 117 -17.21 1.06 -8.08
C ASP A 117 -18.63 1.61 -8.03
N PHE A 118 -19.42 1.35 -9.07
CA PHE A 118 -20.84 1.63 -9.06
C PHE A 118 -21.63 0.62 -8.21
N LYS A 119 -22.69 1.07 -7.56
CA LYS A 119 -23.66 0.17 -6.94
C LYS A 119 -24.38 -0.67 -8.00
N THR A 120 -24.27 -1.98 -7.88
CA THR A 120 -24.66 -2.95 -8.93
C THR A 120 -26.09 -3.44 -8.76
N GLU A 121 -27.12 -2.65 -9.04
CA GLU A 121 -28.49 -3.19 -9.16
C GLU A 121 -29.10 -3.03 -10.56
N GLU A 122 -28.46 -2.27 -11.46
CA GLU A 122 -28.97 -1.95 -12.80
C GLU A 122 -27.99 -2.35 -13.90
N ASN A 123 -28.52 -2.49 -15.13
CA ASN A 123 -27.69 -2.69 -16.32
C ASN A 123 -26.64 -1.55 -16.42
N PRO A 124 -25.33 -1.86 -16.51
CA PRO A 124 -24.27 -0.85 -16.57
C PRO A 124 -24.50 0.22 -17.65
N ALA A 125 -25.14 -0.13 -18.77
CA ALA A 125 -25.39 0.80 -19.86
C ALA A 125 -26.42 1.89 -19.53
N ASP A 126 -27.37 1.60 -18.64
CA ASP A 126 -28.46 2.51 -18.27
C ASP A 126 -28.15 3.38 -17.04
N ARG A 127 -27.01 3.15 -16.41
CA ARG A 127 -26.59 3.92 -15.25
C ARG A 127 -26.41 5.40 -15.60
N GLN A 128 -26.90 6.24 -14.73
CA GLN A 128 -26.65 7.68 -14.81
C GLN A 128 -25.26 7.99 -14.25
N TYR A 129 -24.50 8.73 -15.05
CA TYR A 129 -23.17 9.18 -14.69
C TYR A 129 -23.05 10.68 -14.86
N LYS A 130 -22.39 11.33 -13.90
CA LYS A 130 -22.13 12.75 -13.94
C LYS A 130 -20.85 13.02 -14.73
N CYS A 131 -20.95 13.73 -15.83
CA CYS A 131 -19.79 14.07 -16.63
C CYS A 131 -18.74 14.81 -15.77
N PRO A 132 -17.50 14.32 -15.68
CA PRO A 132 -16.48 14.96 -14.86
C PRO A 132 -16.01 16.31 -15.42
N SER A 133 -16.37 16.62 -16.67
CA SER A 133 -15.98 17.87 -17.31
C SER A 133 -17.03 18.97 -17.11
N CYS A 134 -18.32 18.67 -17.29
CA CYS A 134 -19.39 19.67 -17.23
C CYS A 134 -20.48 19.38 -16.20
N ALA A 135 -20.34 18.31 -15.43
CA ALA A 135 -21.29 17.84 -14.42
C ALA A 135 -22.70 17.47 -14.93
N ALA A 136 -22.96 17.49 -16.23
CA ALA A 136 -24.21 17.03 -16.79
C ALA A 136 -24.40 15.53 -16.54
N VAL A 137 -25.62 15.14 -16.17
CA VAL A 137 -25.99 13.74 -15.92
C VAL A 137 -26.41 13.10 -17.24
N SER A 138 -25.81 11.97 -17.59
CA SER A 138 -26.11 11.18 -18.79
C SER A 138 -25.96 9.69 -18.46
N THR A 139 -26.59 8.82 -19.26
CA THR A 139 -26.36 7.38 -19.13
C THR A 139 -24.96 6.99 -19.62
N VAL A 140 -24.41 5.89 -19.10
CA VAL A 140 -23.11 5.38 -19.58
C VAL A 140 -23.15 5.12 -21.08
N SER A 141 -24.25 4.56 -21.60
CA SER A 141 -24.45 4.33 -23.03
C SER A 141 -24.35 5.62 -23.88
N GLN A 142 -24.88 6.73 -23.37
CA GLN A 142 -24.77 8.03 -24.04
C GLN A 142 -23.33 8.58 -23.98
N LEU A 143 -22.60 8.30 -22.92
CA LEU A 143 -21.23 8.78 -22.71
C LEU A 143 -20.19 8.03 -23.55
N ILE A 144 -20.49 6.83 -24.09
CA ILE A 144 -19.61 6.06 -24.96
C ILE A 144 -19.15 6.90 -26.19
N ALA A 145 -20.06 7.65 -26.78
CA ALA A 145 -19.76 8.53 -27.92
C ALA A 145 -19.13 9.86 -27.50
N GLY A 146 -19.08 10.14 -26.21
CA GLY A 146 -18.70 11.42 -25.61
C GLY A 146 -19.88 12.07 -24.91
N CYS A 147 -19.59 13.01 -24.00
CA CYS A 147 -20.63 13.73 -23.29
C CYS A 147 -21.54 14.50 -24.27
N PRO A 148 -22.87 14.28 -24.25
CA PRO A 148 -23.77 14.96 -25.19
C PRO A 148 -23.86 16.48 -24.99
N TYR A 149 -23.37 16.98 -23.83
CA TYR A 149 -23.45 18.41 -23.48
C TYR A 149 -22.14 19.17 -23.77
N CYS A 150 -20.98 18.60 -23.45
CA CYS A 150 -19.68 19.26 -23.58
C CYS A 150 -18.73 18.59 -24.60
N GLY A 151 -19.14 17.49 -25.21
CA GLY A 151 -18.34 16.76 -26.21
C GLY A 151 -17.13 16.02 -25.65
N THR A 152 -16.90 16.04 -24.34
CA THR A 152 -15.75 15.34 -23.74
C THR A 152 -15.85 13.85 -24.04
N LYS A 153 -14.82 13.30 -24.67
CA LYS A 153 -14.72 11.86 -24.98
C LYS A 153 -14.16 11.10 -23.77
N PHE A 154 -14.73 9.94 -23.51
CA PHE A 154 -14.33 9.04 -22.45
C PHE A 154 -13.93 7.68 -23.02
N LYS A 155 -12.93 7.05 -22.41
CA LYS A 155 -12.69 5.63 -22.63
C LYS A 155 -13.56 4.85 -21.64
N MET A 156 -14.15 3.74 -22.04
CA MET A 156 -15.00 2.91 -21.17
C MET A 156 -14.24 2.40 -19.94
N SER A 157 -12.94 2.09 -20.08
CA SER A 157 -12.04 1.73 -18.98
C SER A 157 -11.83 2.85 -17.96
N GLU A 158 -12.22 4.09 -18.26
CA GLU A 158 -12.13 5.22 -17.31
C GLU A 158 -13.31 5.26 -16.35
N PHE A 159 -14.37 4.46 -16.58
CA PHE A 159 -15.56 4.61 -15.80
C PHE A 159 -15.47 3.88 -14.46
N TYR A 160 -15.26 2.60 -14.37
CA TYR A 160 -15.19 1.88 -13.09
C TYR A 160 -15.15 0.35 -13.32
N PRO A 161 -14.66 -0.46 -12.37
CA PRO A 161 -14.10 -0.08 -11.07
C PRO A 161 -12.72 0.59 -11.18
N LYS A 162 -12.34 1.39 -10.14
CA LYS A 162 -11.06 2.11 -10.05
C LYS A 162 -10.39 1.88 -8.71
N VAL A 163 -9.09 1.64 -8.73
CA VAL A 163 -8.27 1.62 -7.51
C VAL A 163 -8.00 3.05 -7.07
N SER A 164 -8.44 3.39 -5.86
CA SER A 164 -8.24 4.72 -5.27
C SER A 164 -6.97 4.83 -4.43
N ASN A 165 -6.53 3.70 -3.85
CA ASN A 165 -5.26 3.60 -3.13
C ASN A 165 -4.84 2.14 -2.97
N TYR A 166 -3.58 1.91 -2.60
CA TYR A 166 -3.06 0.58 -2.30
C TYR A 166 -2.09 0.60 -1.13
N TYR A 167 -2.04 -0.52 -0.41
CA TYR A 167 -1.25 -0.71 0.79
C TYR A 167 -0.55 -2.06 0.76
N PHE A 168 0.63 -2.14 1.36
CA PHE A 168 1.37 -3.39 1.48
C PHE A 168 1.47 -3.81 2.95
N ASN A 169 0.79 -4.90 3.29
CA ASN A 169 0.97 -5.57 4.57
C ASN A 169 1.87 -6.77 4.36
N LEU A 170 2.83 -6.98 5.26
CA LEU A 170 3.59 -8.22 5.25
C LEU A 170 2.62 -9.38 5.48
N ASP A 171 2.67 -10.37 4.59
CA ASP A 171 1.84 -11.56 4.70
C ASP A 171 2.07 -12.24 6.07
N THR A 172 1.00 -12.76 6.68
CA THR A 172 1.10 -13.52 7.95
C THR A 172 1.90 -14.81 7.78
N GLY A 173 1.98 -15.37 6.57
CA GLY A 173 2.94 -16.40 6.18
C GLY A 173 4.39 -15.92 6.11
N TYR A 174 4.63 -14.60 6.23
CA TYR A 174 5.96 -13.99 6.14
C TYR A 174 6.92 -14.46 7.23
N LYS A 175 6.43 -14.71 8.47
CA LYS A 175 7.29 -15.27 9.54
C LYS A 175 7.88 -16.62 9.11
N SER A 176 7.07 -17.49 8.52
CA SER A 176 7.54 -18.77 7.98
C SER A 176 8.51 -18.58 6.81
N GLY A 177 8.30 -17.57 5.97
CA GLY A 177 9.16 -17.23 4.84
C GLY A 177 10.54 -16.67 5.27
N ARG A 178 10.58 -15.80 6.30
CA ARG A 178 11.83 -15.29 6.89
C ARG A 178 12.65 -16.43 7.49
N THR A 179 12.01 -17.23 8.36
CA THR A 179 12.65 -18.39 8.96
C THR A 179 13.12 -19.38 7.91
N ALA A 180 12.32 -19.63 6.86
CA ALA A 180 12.72 -20.50 5.73
C ALA A 180 13.94 -19.98 4.97
N LYS A 181 14.07 -18.65 4.79
CA LYS A 181 15.31 -18.06 4.20
C LYS A 181 16.53 -18.32 5.08
N LEU A 182 16.41 -18.15 6.39
CA LEU A 182 17.48 -18.42 7.35
C LEU A 182 17.83 -19.92 7.39
N CYS A 183 16.83 -20.79 7.29
CA CYS A 183 17.01 -22.24 7.27
C CYS A 183 17.90 -22.70 6.08
N LYS A 184 17.88 -22.01 4.94
CA LYS A 184 18.76 -22.34 3.79
C LYS A 184 20.24 -22.27 4.12
N THR A 185 20.62 -21.44 5.10
CA THR A 185 22.01 -21.30 5.55
C THR A 185 22.26 -22.04 6.85
N THR A 186 21.36 -21.95 7.82
CA THR A 186 21.57 -22.56 9.15
C THR A 186 21.50 -24.08 9.13
N ILE A 187 20.57 -24.68 8.36
CA ILE A 187 20.44 -26.14 8.30
C ILE A 187 21.71 -26.80 7.73
N PRO A 188 22.26 -26.41 6.57
CA PRO A 188 23.50 -27.01 6.06
C PRO A 188 24.67 -26.85 7.02
N ILE A 189 24.80 -25.66 7.64
CA ILE A 189 25.89 -25.41 8.61
C ILE A 189 25.75 -26.33 9.82
N CYS A 190 24.56 -26.40 10.42
CA CYS A 190 24.32 -27.28 11.59
C CYS A 190 24.52 -28.76 11.22
N THR A 191 24.04 -29.19 10.06
CA THR A 191 24.25 -30.57 9.60
C THR A 191 25.72 -30.88 9.45
N ALA A 192 26.51 -29.97 8.87
CA ALA A 192 27.96 -30.13 8.75
C ALA A 192 28.63 -30.18 10.15
N VAL A 193 28.26 -29.30 11.08
CA VAL A 193 28.80 -29.28 12.45
C VAL A 193 28.53 -30.61 13.19
N PHE A 194 27.31 -31.15 13.08
CA PHE A 194 26.97 -32.44 13.66
C PHE A 194 27.65 -33.62 12.98
N PHE A 195 27.91 -33.54 11.68
CA PHE A 195 28.59 -34.64 10.95
C PHE A 195 30.11 -34.67 11.10
N THR A 196 30.75 -33.50 11.24
CA THR A 196 32.23 -33.38 11.31
C THR A 196 32.88 -34.26 12.38
N PRO A 197 32.37 -34.34 13.67
CA PRO A 197 32.96 -35.22 14.67
C PRO A 197 32.98 -36.69 14.23
N PHE A 198 31.90 -37.16 13.58
CA PHE A 198 31.83 -38.56 13.11
C PHE A 198 32.84 -38.83 12.00
N VAL A 199 33.06 -37.87 11.11
CA VAL A 199 34.11 -37.98 10.07
C VAL A 199 35.48 -38.04 10.71
N CYS A 200 35.77 -37.20 11.71
CA CYS A 200 37.05 -37.20 12.43
C CYS A 200 37.25 -38.55 13.21
N PHE A 201 36.23 -39.01 13.93
CA PHE A 201 36.30 -40.32 14.59
C PHE A 201 36.48 -41.47 13.63
N THR A 202 35.85 -41.45 12.48
CA THR A 202 35.95 -42.44 11.44
C THR A 202 37.37 -42.48 10.86
N LEU A 203 37.97 -41.32 10.60
CA LEU A 203 39.33 -41.22 10.12
C LEU A 203 40.33 -41.75 11.16
N ILE A 204 40.20 -41.41 12.43
CA ILE A 204 41.03 -41.92 13.54
C ILE A 204 40.88 -43.44 13.66
N ALA A 205 39.64 -43.96 13.64
CA ALA A 205 39.37 -45.39 13.72
C ALA A 205 39.95 -46.16 12.50
N LEU A 206 39.86 -45.55 11.32
CA LEU A 206 40.47 -46.12 10.07
C LEU A 206 41.99 -46.22 10.21
N LEU A 207 42.64 -45.16 10.67
CA LEU A 207 44.09 -45.13 10.86
C LEU A 207 44.55 -46.20 11.88
N MET A 208 43.82 -46.30 13.04
CA MET A 208 44.10 -47.30 14.07
C MET A 208 43.83 -48.73 13.57
N SER A 209 42.76 -48.94 12.79
CA SER A 209 42.43 -50.28 12.24
C SER A 209 43.43 -50.75 11.20
N ILE A 210 43.96 -49.85 10.34
CA ILE A 210 44.98 -50.17 9.35
C ILE A 210 46.30 -50.56 10.06
N GLN A 211 46.65 -49.84 11.15
CA GLN A 211 47.86 -50.13 11.94
C GLN A 211 47.76 -51.47 12.68
N ASN A 212 46.63 -51.86 13.20
CA ASN A 212 46.50 -53.00 14.12
C ASN A 212 46.05 -54.30 13.42
N THR A 213 45.21 -54.25 12.43
CA THR A 213 44.54 -55.45 11.86
C THR A 213 44.57 -55.54 10.32
N GLY A 214 44.99 -54.51 9.63
CA GLY A 214 44.94 -54.43 8.17
C GLY A 214 43.53 -54.51 7.56
N ARG A 215 42.49 -54.44 8.39
CA ARG A 215 41.06 -54.51 7.94
C ARG A 215 40.27 -53.29 8.34
N ALA A 216 39.56 -52.68 7.38
CA ALA A 216 38.71 -51.52 7.54
C ALA A 216 37.24 -51.91 7.95
N ALA A 217 37.03 -53.18 8.38
CA ALA A 217 35.69 -53.63 8.71
C ALA A 217 35.14 -52.94 10.00
N GLY A 218 34.01 -52.37 9.97
CA GLY A 218 33.33 -51.68 11.09
C GLY A 218 33.33 -50.15 11.08
N VAL A 219 34.28 -49.55 10.38
CA VAL A 219 34.41 -48.08 10.30
C VAL A 219 33.21 -47.44 9.59
N TRP A 220 32.61 -48.13 8.62
CA TRP A 220 31.42 -47.66 7.91
C TRP A 220 30.21 -47.48 8.80
N GLY A 221 30.09 -48.27 9.88
CA GLY A 221 29.02 -48.12 10.85
C GLY A 221 29.02 -46.77 11.56
N ILE A 222 30.23 -46.22 11.84
CA ILE A 222 30.38 -44.92 12.50
C ILE A 222 29.93 -43.80 11.56
N LEU A 223 30.27 -43.87 10.27
CA LEU A 223 29.82 -42.91 9.27
C LEU A 223 28.29 -42.95 9.07
N LEU A 224 27.70 -44.14 9.02
CA LEU A 224 26.27 -44.34 8.90
C LEU A 224 25.55 -43.78 10.13
N ALA A 225 26.04 -44.04 11.34
CA ALA A 225 25.49 -43.43 12.58
C ALA A 225 25.63 -41.92 12.57
N GLY A 226 26.76 -41.39 12.08
CA GLY A 226 26.96 -39.95 11.91
C GLY A 226 25.98 -39.30 10.91
N LEU A 227 25.72 -39.96 9.80
CA LEU A 227 24.74 -39.51 8.81
C LEU A 227 23.31 -39.50 9.42
N LEU A 228 22.92 -40.51 10.18
CA LEU A 228 21.62 -40.56 10.83
C LEU A 228 21.50 -39.45 11.91
N VAL A 229 22.51 -39.27 12.75
CA VAL A 229 22.51 -38.21 13.78
C VAL A 229 22.50 -36.83 13.12
N ALA A 230 23.35 -36.57 12.15
CA ALA A 230 23.40 -35.29 11.45
C ALA A 230 22.11 -35.01 10.64
N GLY A 231 21.51 -36.06 10.06
CA GLY A 231 20.26 -35.95 9.29
C GLY A 231 19.03 -35.62 10.17
N ILE A 232 19.03 -36.01 11.45
CA ILE A 232 17.94 -35.71 12.39
C ILE A 232 18.22 -34.40 13.13
N PHE A 233 19.39 -34.29 13.76
CA PHE A 233 19.71 -33.16 14.63
C PHE A 233 20.12 -31.91 13.85
N GLY A 234 20.78 -32.03 12.69
CA GLY A 234 21.19 -30.90 11.87
C GLY A 234 20.01 -30.01 11.44
N PRO A 235 18.97 -30.55 10.80
CA PRO A 235 17.80 -29.78 10.39
C PRO A 235 17.04 -29.20 11.58
N THR A 236 16.85 -29.97 12.67
CA THR A 236 16.13 -29.49 13.87
C THR A 236 16.85 -28.32 14.56
N PHE A 237 18.15 -28.45 14.81
CA PHE A 237 18.94 -27.36 15.39
C PHE A 237 19.06 -26.19 14.41
N GLY A 238 19.26 -26.44 13.12
CA GLY A 238 19.29 -25.41 12.10
C GLY A 238 18.00 -24.60 12.03
N TYR A 239 16.85 -25.26 12.17
CA TYR A 239 15.56 -24.60 12.27
C TYR A 239 15.42 -23.79 13.56
N CYS A 240 15.78 -24.35 14.71
CA CYS A 240 15.74 -23.66 16.00
C CYS A 240 16.60 -22.40 15.99
N ILE A 241 17.83 -22.48 15.45
CA ILE A 241 18.73 -21.34 15.33
C ILE A 241 18.14 -20.29 14.36
N ALA A 242 17.60 -20.71 13.22
CA ALA A 242 16.94 -19.81 12.29
C ALA A 242 15.76 -19.07 12.94
N ALA A 243 14.92 -19.79 13.68
CA ALA A 243 13.78 -19.22 14.40
C ALA A 243 14.23 -18.25 15.49
N TRP A 244 15.29 -18.59 16.24
CA TRP A 244 15.86 -17.74 17.27
C TRP A 244 16.49 -16.46 16.70
N ILE A 245 17.24 -16.55 15.61
CA ILE A 245 17.79 -15.38 14.89
C ILE A 245 16.64 -14.50 14.37
N ASP A 246 15.61 -15.09 13.77
CA ASP A 246 14.43 -14.36 13.29
C ASP A 246 13.75 -13.63 14.44
N GLN A 247 13.56 -14.30 15.57
CA GLN A 247 12.94 -13.71 16.76
C GLN A 247 13.76 -12.53 17.29
N ILE A 248 15.07 -12.68 17.48
CA ILE A 248 15.92 -11.59 17.99
C ILE A 248 15.92 -10.40 17.02
N LYS A 249 16.12 -10.70 15.74
CA LYS A 249 16.28 -9.64 14.73
C LYS A 249 15.00 -8.82 14.48
N TYR A 250 13.82 -9.44 14.65
CA TYR A 250 12.55 -8.80 14.30
C TYR A 250 11.58 -8.65 15.48
N GLN A 251 11.96 -9.08 16.67
CA GLN A 251 11.11 -9.05 17.88
C GLN A 251 10.57 -7.66 18.18
N ASP A 252 11.41 -6.64 18.10
CA ASP A 252 11.00 -5.27 18.42
C ASP A 252 10.05 -4.72 17.38
N ASN A 253 10.29 -5.01 16.10
CA ASN A 253 9.39 -4.63 15.03
C ASN A 253 8.03 -5.32 15.14
N ASP A 254 8.02 -6.63 15.43
CA ASP A 254 6.78 -7.39 15.59
C ASP A 254 5.98 -6.94 16.82
N LYS A 255 6.64 -6.69 17.97
CA LYS A 255 6.00 -6.14 19.17
C LYS A 255 5.43 -4.76 18.92
N ARG A 256 6.19 -3.88 18.26
CA ARG A 256 5.77 -2.54 17.91
C ARG A 256 4.55 -2.58 17.00
N ARG A 257 4.55 -3.40 15.95
CA ARG A 257 3.41 -3.60 15.04
C ARG A 257 2.16 -4.09 15.76
N ASN A 258 2.29 -5.12 16.61
CA ASN A 258 1.15 -5.65 17.35
C ASN A 258 0.55 -4.62 18.31
N LYS A 259 1.39 -3.85 19.01
CA LYS A 259 0.94 -2.75 19.87
C LYS A 259 0.20 -1.69 19.08
N MET A 260 0.73 -1.30 17.92
CA MET A 260 0.10 -0.35 17.03
C MET A 260 -1.25 -0.84 16.51
N ALA A 261 -1.31 -2.07 16.01
CA ALA A 261 -2.55 -2.66 15.50
C ALA A 261 -3.66 -2.66 16.57
N THR A 262 -3.30 -2.90 17.84
CA THR A 262 -4.26 -2.84 18.95
C THR A 262 -4.75 -1.42 19.18
N VAL A 263 -3.85 -0.43 19.26
CA VAL A 263 -4.19 0.99 19.43
C VAL A 263 -5.05 1.48 18.28
N TYR A 264 -4.70 1.13 17.04
CA TYR A 264 -5.48 1.51 15.86
C TYR A 264 -6.87 0.90 15.85
N LYS A 265 -6.99 -0.37 16.20
CA LYS A 265 -8.28 -1.04 16.26
C LYS A 265 -9.22 -0.38 17.27
N GLN A 266 -8.71 0.02 18.43
CA GLN A 266 -9.49 0.73 19.45
C GLN A 266 -9.88 2.13 18.98
N SER A 267 -8.92 2.93 18.53
CA SER A 267 -9.18 4.29 18.04
C SER A 267 -10.13 4.31 16.84
N ARG A 268 -10.02 3.32 15.93
CA ARG A 268 -10.90 3.14 14.80
C ARG A 268 -12.35 2.94 15.21
N GLY A 269 -12.61 2.06 16.19
CA GLY A 269 -13.98 1.81 16.68
C GLY A 269 -14.61 3.07 17.25
N ILE A 270 -13.91 3.74 18.17
CA ILE A 270 -14.40 4.97 18.81
C ILE A 270 -14.65 6.07 17.76
N PHE A 271 -13.73 6.23 16.82
CA PHE A 271 -13.85 7.24 15.77
C PHE A 271 -15.00 6.94 14.81
N HIS A 272 -15.15 5.69 14.40
CA HIS A 272 -16.23 5.26 13.53
C HIS A 272 -17.59 5.51 14.16
N ASP A 273 -17.77 5.14 15.44
CA ASP A 273 -19.04 5.34 16.14
C ASP A 273 -19.35 6.84 16.35
N TYR A 274 -18.34 7.62 16.70
CA TYR A 274 -18.46 9.08 16.81
C TYR A 274 -18.88 9.70 15.49
N MET A 275 -18.19 9.37 14.40
CA MET A 275 -18.45 9.92 13.08
C MET A 275 -19.80 9.47 12.51
N LYS A 276 -20.26 8.24 12.79
CA LYS A 276 -21.60 7.78 12.38
C LYS A 276 -22.73 8.54 13.05
N ASN A 277 -22.52 9.05 14.26
CA ASN A 277 -23.48 9.93 14.91
C ASN A 277 -23.56 11.31 14.23
N LEU A 278 -22.47 11.77 13.60
CA LEU A 278 -22.42 13.04 12.87
C LEU A 278 -22.84 12.87 11.40
N SER A 279 -22.47 11.76 10.79
CA SER A 279 -22.75 11.44 9.39
C SER A 279 -23.02 9.94 9.24
N LYS A 280 -24.26 9.56 8.90
CA LYS A 280 -24.66 8.15 8.71
C LYS A 280 -23.84 7.43 7.62
N GLU A 281 -23.29 8.18 6.69
CA GLU A 281 -22.56 7.70 5.51
C GLU A 281 -21.05 7.64 5.73
N PHE A 282 -20.58 7.90 6.96
CA PHE A 282 -19.15 7.88 7.25
C PHE A 282 -18.55 6.48 7.10
N SER A 283 -17.38 6.42 6.44
CA SER A 283 -16.54 5.24 6.32
C SER A 283 -15.14 5.54 6.79
N TYR A 284 -14.66 4.75 7.74
CA TYR A 284 -13.28 4.84 8.20
C TYR A 284 -12.29 4.47 7.08
N GLU A 285 -12.61 3.48 6.26
CA GLU A 285 -11.76 3.03 5.16
C GLU A 285 -11.59 4.12 4.11
N TYR A 286 -12.66 4.83 3.78
CA TYR A 286 -12.60 5.99 2.90
C TYR A 286 -11.73 7.11 3.51
N PHE A 287 -11.98 7.45 4.77
CA PHE A 287 -11.17 8.45 5.50
C PHE A 287 -9.69 8.09 5.51
N ALA A 288 -9.33 6.84 5.87
CA ALA A 288 -7.95 6.39 5.91
C ALA A 288 -7.31 6.41 4.52
N SER A 289 -8.04 5.97 3.48
CA SER A 289 -7.60 6.01 2.10
C SER A 289 -7.31 7.43 1.62
N LYS A 290 -8.23 8.36 1.86
CA LYS A 290 -8.05 9.79 1.50
C LYS A 290 -6.88 10.40 2.26
N THR A 291 -6.78 10.17 3.57
CA THR A 291 -5.67 10.68 4.39
C THR A 291 -4.32 10.25 3.83
N VAL A 292 -4.15 8.95 3.54
CA VAL A 292 -2.88 8.44 2.98
C VAL A 292 -2.62 8.97 1.58
N SER A 293 -3.63 9.08 0.72
CA SER A 293 -3.49 9.66 -0.63
C SER A 293 -3.04 11.12 -0.57
N MET A 294 -3.64 11.93 0.30
CA MET A 294 -3.27 13.33 0.49
C MET A 294 -1.85 13.47 1.04
N ILE A 295 -1.45 12.63 2.02
CA ILE A 295 -0.08 12.61 2.55
C ILE A 295 0.91 12.29 1.43
N LYS A 296 0.66 11.29 0.60
CA LYS A 296 1.54 10.96 -0.55
C LYS A 296 1.67 12.14 -1.51
N MET A 297 0.55 12.77 -1.88
CA MET A 297 0.56 13.94 -2.78
C MET A 297 1.33 15.13 -2.16
N LEU A 298 1.15 15.41 -0.86
CA LEU A 298 1.89 16.46 -0.16
C LEU A 298 3.39 16.19 -0.13
N ILE A 299 3.80 14.97 0.24
CA ILE A 299 5.21 14.58 0.30
C ILE A 299 5.86 14.66 -1.08
N TYR A 300 5.18 14.20 -2.15
CA TYR A 300 5.77 14.18 -3.48
C TYR A 300 5.70 15.53 -4.20
N SER A 301 4.83 16.45 -3.79
CA SER A 301 4.72 17.80 -4.38
C SER A 301 5.96 18.62 -4.07
N GLU A 302 6.39 19.46 -5.03
CA GLU A 302 7.41 20.48 -4.78
C GLU A 302 6.86 21.72 -4.06
N LYS A 303 5.56 21.95 -4.25
CA LYS A 303 4.82 23.10 -3.72
C LYS A 303 3.54 22.61 -3.05
N PRO A 304 3.63 21.92 -1.93
CA PRO A 304 2.46 21.37 -1.23
C PRO A 304 1.47 22.46 -0.82
N GLU A 305 1.94 23.69 -0.60
CA GLU A 305 1.13 24.86 -0.25
C GLU A 305 0.19 25.31 -1.38
N GLU A 306 0.47 24.96 -2.64
CA GLU A 306 -0.41 25.27 -3.79
C GLU A 306 -1.58 24.27 -3.93
N LEU A 307 -1.49 23.09 -3.30
CA LEU A 307 -2.55 22.09 -3.35
C LEU A 307 -3.78 22.57 -2.56
N ALA A 308 -4.95 22.59 -3.21
CA ALA A 308 -6.14 23.21 -2.62
C ALA A 308 -6.62 22.52 -1.34
N PHE A 309 -6.30 21.25 -1.13
CA PHE A 309 -6.65 20.50 0.07
C PHE A 309 -5.68 20.69 1.24
N TYR A 310 -4.62 21.50 1.08
CA TYR A 310 -3.63 21.74 2.13
C TYR A 310 -3.72 23.16 2.67
N ASN A 311 -4.00 23.32 3.95
CA ASN A 311 -4.09 24.60 4.65
C ASN A 311 -2.98 24.81 5.66
N GLY A 312 -2.05 23.84 5.79
CA GLY A 312 -1.01 23.83 6.78
C GLY A 312 0.20 24.71 6.44
N PRO A 313 1.19 24.77 7.35
CA PRO A 313 2.46 25.46 7.14
C PRO A 313 3.32 24.74 6.11
N ALA A 314 4.41 25.39 5.67
CA ALA A 314 5.40 24.77 4.81
C ALA A 314 5.91 23.44 5.40
N LEU A 315 6.02 22.42 4.58
CA LEU A 315 6.48 21.10 5.01
C LEU A 315 7.98 21.09 5.33
N ASP A 316 8.37 20.18 6.22
CA ASP A 316 9.78 19.93 6.54
C ASP A 316 10.58 19.62 5.25
N PRO A 317 11.68 20.35 4.97
CA PRO A 317 12.49 20.12 3.78
C PRO A 317 13.02 18.69 3.62
N SER A 318 13.14 17.94 4.72
CA SER A 318 13.58 16.54 4.68
C SER A 318 12.62 15.63 3.90
N PHE A 319 11.34 15.99 3.78
CA PHE A 319 10.38 15.26 2.94
C PHE A 319 10.77 15.26 1.46
N LYS A 320 11.55 16.21 0.99
CA LYS A 320 12.05 16.24 -0.38
C LYS A 320 12.99 15.07 -0.72
N LYS A 321 13.57 14.42 0.30
CA LYS A 321 14.42 13.24 0.12
C LYS A 321 13.62 11.92 0.04
N ILE A 322 12.31 11.94 0.27
CA ILE A 322 11.46 10.75 0.20
C ILE A 322 11.14 10.43 -1.26
N LEU A 323 11.51 9.23 -1.69
CA LEU A 323 11.25 8.71 -3.04
C LEU A 323 9.96 7.89 -3.12
N ASN A 324 9.62 7.19 -2.03
CA ASN A 324 8.44 6.35 -1.95
C ASN A 324 7.88 6.33 -0.53
N VAL A 325 6.56 6.37 -0.44
CA VAL A 325 5.79 6.25 0.80
C VAL A 325 4.96 4.99 0.72
N SER A 326 5.25 4.02 1.58
CA SER A 326 4.47 2.81 1.73
C SER A 326 3.69 2.84 3.03
N SER A 327 2.39 2.59 2.98
CA SER A 327 1.49 2.62 4.13
C SER A 327 0.91 1.23 4.39
N LEU A 328 0.57 0.97 5.64
CA LEU A 328 -0.22 -0.19 6.06
C LEU A 328 -1.74 0.02 5.89
N GLY A 329 -2.15 1.21 5.47
CA GLY A 329 -3.56 1.58 5.30
C GLY A 329 -4.29 1.93 6.60
N GLU A 330 -3.56 2.12 7.69
CA GLU A 330 -4.12 2.42 9.01
C GLU A 330 -3.78 3.85 9.45
N VAL A 331 -4.78 4.52 10.02
CA VAL A 331 -4.69 5.88 10.57
C VAL A 331 -5.11 5.84 12.03
N GLY A 332 -4.18 6.12 12.93
CA GLY A 332 -4.42 6.11 14.38
C GLY A 332 -4.95 7.45 14.87
N ILE A 333 -6.22 7.50 15.23
CA ILE A 333 -6.86 8.72 15.73
C ILE A 333 -6.38 9.01 17.16
N THR A 334 -5.85 10.20 17.39
CA THR A 334 -5.37 10.64 18.71
C THR A 334 -6.32 11.62 19.40
N ARG A 335 -6.99 12.47 18.61
CA ARG A 335 -7.98 13.43 19.10
C ARG A 335 -9.00 13.72 18.00
N MET A 336 -10.21 13.99 18.38
CA MET A 336 -11.28 14.48 17.52
C MET A 336 -12.16 15.47 18.25
N GLU A 337 -12.59 16.50 17.54
CA GLU A 337 -13.46 17.55 18.09
C GLU A 337 -14.27 18.20 16.96
N VAL A 338 -15.37 18.79 17.29
CA VAL A 338 -16.15 19.62 16.36
C VAL A 338 -15.99 21.07 16.75
N ILE A 339 -15.49 21.88 15.82
CA ILE A 339 -15.25 23.31 16.00
C ILE A 339 -15.91 24.05 14.83
N ASP A 340 -16.82 24.96 15.12
CA ASP A 340 -17.50 25.81 14.14
C ASP A 340 -18.15 25.02 12.98
N GLY A 341 -18.73 23.85 13.28
CA GLY A 341 -19.37 22.99 12.27
C GLY A 341 -18.41 22.11 11.46
N TYR A 342 -17.13 22.11 11.80
CA TYR A 342 -16.12 21.23 11.20
C TYR A 342 -15.66 20.18 12.20
N VAL A 343 -15.58 18.93 11.77
CA VAL A 343 -14.84 17.90 12.51
C VAL A 343 -13.37 18.07 12.21
N VAL A 344 -12.59 18.16 13.28
CA VAL A 344 -11.13 18.24 13.26
C VAL A 344 -10.58 16.95 13.87
N VAL A 345 -9.76 16.22 13.12
CA VAL A 345 -9.23 14.92 13.50
C VAL A 345 -7.72 14.99 13.52
N ASN A 346 -7.13 14.79 14.71
CA ASN A 346 -5.69 14.59 14.84
C ASN A 346 -5.37 13.10 14.77
N ALA A 347 -4.44 12.73 13.92
CA ALA A 347 -4.09 11.33 13.72
C ALA A 347 -2.58 11.13 13.55
N ASN A 348 -2.14 9.91 13.87
CA ASN A 348 -0.81 9.41 13.57
C ASN A 348 -0.90 8.40 12.44
N VAL A 349 -0.07 8.57 11.42
CA VAL A 349 0.02 7.66 10.29
C VAL A 349 1.40 7.04 10.25
N HIS A 350 1.46 5.71 10.34
CA HIS A 350 2.72 4.98 10.24
C HIS A 350 3.02 4.62 8.80
N LEU A 351 4.21 4.99 8.36
CA LEU A 351 4.67 4.84 6.99
C LEU A 351 6.05 4.18 6.97
N ASP A 352 6.31 3.43 5.91
CA ASP A 352 7.65 2.99 5.53
C ASP A 352 8.12 3.92 4.41
N ASP A 353 8.94 4.88 4.75
CA ASP A 353 9.45 5.88 3.83
C ASP A 353 10.80 5.45 3.24
N THR A 354 10.90 5.46 1.92
CA THR A 354 12.14 5.20 1.21
C THR A 354 12.85 6.50 0.91
N TYR A 355 13.97 6.73 1.60
CA TYR A 355 14.80 7.93 1.48
C TYR A 355 15.98 7.72 0.55
N ILE A 356 16.36 8.81 -0.12
CA ILE A 356 17.66 8.92 -0.79
C ILE A 356 18.59 9.83 0.01
N ASP A 357 19.82 9.35 0.25
CA ASP A 357 20.89 10.13 0.86
C ASP A 357 22.18 9.90 0.05
N GLY A 358 22.50 10.86 -0.83
CA GLY A 358 23.50 10.69 -1.86
C GLY A 358 23.13 9.56 -2.84
N ASP A 359 23.92 8.48 -2.85
CA ASP A 359 23.67 7.27 -3.64
C ASP A 359 23.21 6.08 -2.78
N GLN A 360 22.79 6.33 -1.54
CA GLN A 360 22.24 5.31 -0.66
C GLN A 360 20.72 5.42 -0.56
N ILE A 361 20.05 4.27 -0.65
CA ILE A 361 18.62 4.15 -0.37
C ILE A 361 18.43 3.53 1.00
N LYS A 362 17.61 4.17 1.83
CA LYS A 362 17.27 3.71 3.19
C LYS A 362 15.76 3.67 3.33
N VAL A 363 15.24 2.59 3.90
CA VAL A 363 13.83 2.48 4.29
C VAL A 363 13.74 2.72 5.79
N VAL A 364 12.92 3.68 6.17
CA VAL A 364 12.75 4.13 7.55
C VAL A 364 11.27 4.05 7.93
N ASN A 365 10.98 3.47 9.09
CA ASN A 365 9.65 3.58 9.67
C ASN A 365 9.47 4.99 10.23
N ASP A 366 8.54 5.72 9.68
CA ASP A 366 8.20 7.07 10.11
C ASP A 366 6.77 7.14 10.69
N VAL A 367 6.54 8.10 11.57
CA VAL A 367 5.23 8.37 12.14
C VAL A 367 4.89 9.83 11.89
N LEU A 368 3.98 10.05 10.96
CA LEU A 368 3.54 11.40 10.64
C LEU A 368 2.30 11.77 11.44
N LYS A 369 2.30 12.96 11.99
CA LYS A 369 1.13 13.60 12.59
C LYS A 369 0.39 14.36 11.51
N VAL A 370 -0.90 14.10 11.41
CA VAL A 370 -1.77 14.78 10.44
C VAL A 370 -2.98 15.34 11.15
N VAL A 371 -3.39 16.53 10.77
CA VAL A 371 -4.67 17.12 11.17
C VAL A 371 -5.56 17.20 9.94
N MET A 372 -6.69 16.49 10.00
CA MET A 372 -7.69 16.44 8.95
C MET A 372 -8.92 17.23 9.37
N LYS A 373 -9.54 17.93 8.41
CA LYS A 373 -10.72 18.77 8.66
C LYS A 373 -11.79 18.53 7.60
N LYS A 374 -13.05 18.51 8.01
CA LYS A 374 -14.21 18.37 7.12
C LYS A 374 -15.46 19.00 7.74
N ASN A 375 -16.30 19.60 6.90
CA ASN A 375 -17.61 20.08 7.29
C ASN A 375 -18.55 18.92 7.62
N VAL A 376 -19.12 18.91 8.84
CA VAL A 376 -19.98 17.80 9.30
C VAL A 376 -21.36 17.78 8.61
N SER A 377 -21.83 18.92 8.13
CA SER A 377 -23.15 19.04 7.49
C SER A 377 -23.16 18.59 6.03
N LYS A 378 -21.99 18.30 5.46
CA LYS A 378 -21.86 17.89 4.06
C LYS A 378 -21.58 16.39 3.96
N PRO A 379 -22.34 15.64 3.14
CA PRO A 379 -22.08 14.23 2.91
C PRO A 379 -20.71 14.02 2.25
N VAL A 380 -20.19 12.80 2.37
CA VAL A 380 -19.00 12.40 1.61
C VAL A 380 -19.38 12.20 0.14
N ASN A 381 -18.60 12.76 -0.76
CA ASN A 381 -18.77 12.56 -2.20
C ASN A 381 -17.70 11.60 -2.70
N LEU A 382 -18.04 10.33 -2.93
CA LEU A 382 -17.11 9.31 -3.40
C LEU A 382 -16.62 9.58 -4.84
N GLY A 383 -17.41 10.30 -5.63
CA GLY A 383 -17.00 10.78 -6.95
C GLY A 383 -16.09 12.01 -6.89
N PHE A 384 -15.80 12.56 -5.70
CA PHE A 384 -14.93 13.71 -5.53
C PHE A 384 -13.49 13.38 -5.95
N ASN A 385 -12.96 14.26 -6.77
CA ASN A 385 -11.61 14.13 -7.29
C ASN A 385 -10.94 15.51 -7.29
N ILE A 386 -9.74 15.60 -6.71
CA ILE A 386 -9.03 16.86 -6.58
C ILE A 386 -8.57 17.43 -7.92
N THR A 387 -8.37 16.57 -8.92
CA THR A 387 -7.98 17.01 -10.27
C THR A 387 -9.16 17.56 -11.09
N SER A 388 -10.40 17.45 -10.57
CA SER A 388 -11.61 17.96 -11.23
C SER A 388 -12.64 18.41 -10.19
N LEU A 389 -12.40 19.58 -9.57
CA LEU A 389 -13.30 20.18 -8.60
C LEU A 389 -14.38 21.00 -9.29
N HIS A 390 -15.63 20.83 -8.86
CA HIS A 390 -16.73 21.70 -9.27
C HIS A 390 -16.85 22.89 -8.31
N CYS A 391 -16.80 24.08 -8.85
CA CYS A 391 -17.01 25.29 -8.08
C CYS A 391 -18.45 25.36 -7.55
N PRO A 392 -18.69 25.44 -6.24
CA PRO A 392 -20.04 25.53 -5.71
C PRO A 392 -20.75 26.84 -6.08
N ASN A 393 -20.01 27.88 -6.50
CA ASN A 393 -20.57 29.19 -6.83
C ASN A 393 -20.98 29.31 -8.30
N CYS A 394 -20.19 28.78 -9.25
CA CYS A 394 -20.49 28.92 -10.70
C CYS A 394 -20.63 27.58 -11.43
N ALA A 395 -20.56 26.45 -10.73
CA ALA A 395 -20.55 25.09 -11.25
C ALA A 395 -19.46 24.78 -12.30
N GLY A 396 -18.55 25.70 -12.58
CA GLY A 396 -17.39 25.47 -13.47
C GLY A 396 -16.43 24.46 -12.86
N SER A 397 -15.96 23.51 -13.69
CA SER A 397 -14.94 22.55 -13.28
C SER A 397 -13.54 23.10 -13.42
N TYR A 398 -12.67 22.82 -12.48
CA TYR A 398 -11.27 23.17 -12.54
C TYR A 398 -10.37 22.20 -11.80
N ASP A 399 -9.09 22.24 -12.10
CA ASP A 399 -8.05 21.41 -11.50
C ASP A 399 -7.54 22.06 -10.20
N ALA A 400 -8.02 21.54 -9.06
CA ALA A 400 -7.65 22.04 -7.73
C ALA A 400 -6.22 21.66 -7.29
N THR A 401 -5.48 20.91 -8.10
CA THR A 401 -4.05 20.69 -7.90
C THR A 401 -3.19 21.88 -8.36
N LYS A 402 -3.78 22.81 -9.12
CA LYS A 402 -3.10 23.98 -9.69
C LYS A 402 -3.50 25.30 -9.05
N THR A 403 -4.69 25.38 -8.48
CA THR A 403 -5.21 26.61 -7.92
C THR A 403 -6.25 26.37 -6.84
N LYS A 404 -6.21 27.19 -5.78
CA LYS A 404 -7.24 27.25 -4.73
C LYS A 404 -8.43 28.13 -5.09
N ILE A 405 -8.28 28.91 -6.16
CA ILE A 405 -9.29 29.88 -6.61
C ILE A 405 -9.90 29.38 -7.91
N CYS A 406 -11.22 29.43 -8.02
CA CYS A 406 -11.92 29.08 -9.24
C CYS A 406 -11.49 30.02 -10.40
N PRO A 407 -10.93 29.51 -11.50
CA PRO A 407 -10.49 30.34 -12.62
C PRO A 407 -11.66 30.96 -13.39
N HIS A 408 -12.90 30.48 -13.19
CA HIS A 408 -14.09 30.96 -13.90
C HIS A 408 -14.77 32.14 -13.20
N CYS A 409 -14.83 32.14 -11.87
CA CYS A 409 -15.55 33.18 -11.13
C CYS A 409 -14.74 33.86 -10.02
N GLY A 410 -13.49 33.48 -9.81
CA GLY A 410 -12.61 34.08 -8.81
C GLY A 410 -12.92 33.71 -7.35
N SER A 411 -13.91 32.85 -7.09
CA SER A 411 -14.23 32.45 -5.71
C SER A 411 -13.19 31.47 -5.16
N ALA A 412 -12.80 31.67 -3.91
CA ALA A 412 -12.00 30.69 -3.17
C ALA A 412 -12.90 29.53 -2.73
N ASN A 413 -12.52 28.32 -3.06
CA ASN A 413 -13.23 27.13 -2.67
C ASN A 413 -12.49 26.43 -1.53
N ARG A 414 -13.23 26.12 -0.47
CA ARG A 414 -12.70 25.37 0.67
C ARG A 414 -12.96 23.90 0.44
N ILE A 415 -11.90 23.11 0.35
CA ILE A 415 -12.03 21.66 0.15
C ILE A 415 -12.73 21.02 1.35
N GLU A 416 -12.49 21.50 2.57
CA GLU A 416 -13.14 21.05 3.79
C GLU A 416 -14.68 21.14 3.77
N ASP A 417 -15.25 21.95 2.89
CA ASP A 417 -16.70 22.04 2.67
C ASP A 417 -17.24 20.98 1.71
N VAL A 418 -16.36 20.26 1.00
CA VAL A 418 -16.73 19.25 0.01
C VAL A 418 -16.26 17.86 0.44
N ASP A 419 -15.00 17.75 0.90
CA ASP A 419 -14.38 16.51 1.34
C ASP A 419 -13.35 16.83 2.46
N TRP A 420 -12.52 15.87 2.83
CA TRP A 420 -11.45 16.06 3.78
C TRP A 420 -10.35 16.99 3.24
N ALA A 421 -9.87 17.88 4.08
CA ALA A 421 -8.68 18.71 3.85
C ALA A 421 -7.64 18.45 4.95
N VAL A 422 -6.38 18.81 4.67
CA VAL A 422 -5.25 18.66 5.59
C VAL A 422 -4.85 20.03 6.12
N ASP A 423 -5.00 20.23 7.44
CA ASP A 423 -4.61 21.47 8.11
C ASP A 423 -3.19 21.42 8.66
N TYR A 424 -2.62 20.21 8.82
CA TYR A 424 -1.24 20.03 9.29
C TYR A 424 -0.68 18.67 8.84
N LEU A 425 0.60 18.66 8.49
CA LEU A 425 1.39 17.45 8.27
C LEU A 425 2.82 17.67 8.79
N GLY A 426 3.28 16.79 9.68
CA GLY A 426 4.62 16.86 10.28
C GLY A 426 5.01 15.54 10.97
N ARG A 427 6.23 15.52 11.53
CA ARG A 427 6.74 14.39 12.33
C ARG A 427 6.46 14.53 13.81
#